data_7cfa38a653095849149bd0d8e65e0ec6
#
_entry.id   7cfa38a653095849149bd0d8e65e0ec6
#
_cell.length_a   1.000
_cell.length_b   1.000
_cell.length_c   1.000
_cell.angle_alpha   90.00
_cell.angle_beta   90.00
_cell.angle_gamma   90.00
#
_symmetry.space_group_name_H-M   'P 1'
#
loop_
_entity.id
_entity.type
_entity.pdbx_description
1 polymer ?
#
loop_
_entity_poly.entity_id
_entity_poly.type
_entity_poly.pdbx_seq_one_letter_code
_entity_poly.pdbx_strand_id
1 'polypeptide(L)'
;MDIKKSLENKFNTSLANLTGSPIREFDAFSSTIEGIIKLTLGEPDFDTAEEVKEAAKVALDNNRTHYSVNNGIEPLRAAWAKNLEKRYNLKYSSDEVIVTIGASAAIEHTISAITNQGDTILVVTPYFSAYEGVGILNKCDIKFIDTADNGFKVRPSDLEKALEENKDAKAILINYPNNPSGVSYTREEVKEIAGVLGKYDIFVLSDEIYGDITYN
;
A
#
# COMPACT_ATOMS: atom_id res chain seq x y z
N MET A 1 -15.56 -27.46 9.18
CA MET A 1 -14.45 -28.43 9.15
C MET A 1 -13.77 -28.34 10.51
N ASP A 2 -13.88 -29.35 11.35
CA ASP A 2 -13.28 -29.31 12.68
C ASP A 2 -11.79 -29.61 12.58
N ILE A 3 -10.98 -28.63 12.95
CA ILE A 3 -9.52 -28.79 13.03
C ILE A 3 -9.21 -29.68 14.22
N LYS A 4 -8.31 -30.66 14.07
CA LYS A 4 -7.86 -31.48 15.19
C LYS A 4 -7.27 -30.55 16.27
N LYS A 5 -7.74 -30.66 17.52
CA LYS A 5 -7.22 -29.91 18.67
C LYS A 5 -5.68 -29.88 18.76
N SER A 6 -5.02 -30.96 18.34
CA SER A 6 -3.55 -31.07 18.30
C SER A 6 -2.89 -30.13 17.27
N LEU A 7 -3.64 -29.53 16.35
CA LEU A 7 -3.13 -28.59 15.34
C LEU A 7 -3.38 -27.13 15.71
N GLU A 8 -4.26 -26.84 16.66
CA GLU A 8 -4.59 -25.47 17.07
C GLU A 8 -3.35 -24.68 17.53
N ASN A 9 -2.44 -25.33 18.25
CA ASN A 9 -1.20 -24.72 18.71
C ASN A 9 -0.07 -24.70 17.68
N LYS A 10 -0.32 -25.15 16.43
CA LYS A 10 0.68 -25.19 15.35
C LYS A 10 0.52 -24.06 14.35
N PHE A 11 -0.50 -23.22 14.49
CA PHE A 11 -0.65 -22.03 13.68
C PHE A 11 0.48 -21.02 13.95
N ASN A 12 0.74 -20.17 12.94
CA ASN A 12 1.63 -19.03 13.13
C ASN A 12 1.12 -18.16 14.29
N THR A 13 1.92 -18.00 15.32
CA THR A 13 1.54 -17.25 16.54
C THR A 13 1.27 -15.76 16.24
N SER A 14 1.87 -15.20 15.19
CA SER A 14 1.60 -13.83 14.75
C SER A 14 0.14 -13.64 14.32
N LEU A 15 -0.54 -14.70 13.86
CA LEU A 15 -1.96 -14.62 13.46
C LEU A 15 -2.88 -14.33 14.65
N ALA A 16 -2.47 -14.65 15.87
CA ALA A 16 -3.26 -14.37 17.07
C ALA A 16 -3.44 -12.86 17.31
N ASN A 17 -2.54 -12.05 16.77
CA ASN A 17 -2.56 -10.58 16.89
C ASN A 17 -3.25 -9.90 15.70
N LEU A 18 -3.66 -10.67 14.69
CA LEU A 18 -4.40 -10.13 13.55
C LEU A 18 -5.90 -10.12 13.84
N THR A 19 -6.49 -8.95 13.82
CA THR A 19 -7.95 -8.80 13.80
C THR A 19 -8.45 -8.80 12.37
N GLY A 20 -9.65 -9.36 12.14
CA GLY A 20 -10.33 -9.20 10.85
C GLY A 20 -10.50 -7.72 10.50
N SER A 21 -10.66 -7.41 9.21
CA SER A 21 -10.89 -6.02 8.79
C SER A 21 -12.29 -5.56 9.22
N PRO A 22 -12.42 -4.62 10.18
CA PRO A 22 -13.72 -4.12 10.61
C PRO A 22 -14.51 -3.48 9.47
N ILE A 23 -13.81 -2.90 8.50
CA ILE A 23 -14.43 -2.28 7.29
C ILE A 23 -15.12 -3.35 6.46
N ARG A 24 -14.50 -4.52 6.25
CA ARG A 24 -15.10 -5.62 5.48
C ARG A 24 -16.27 -6.25 6.20
N GLU A 25 -16.20 -6.39 7.49
CA GLU A 25 -17.32 -6.88 8.32
C GLU A 25 -18.50 -5.90 8.23
N PHE A 26 -18.24 -4.61 8.36
CA PHE A 26 -19.25 -3.57 8.23
C PHE A 26 -19.83 -3.50 6.81
N ASP A 27 -19.00 -3.65 5.77
CA ASP A 27 -19.46 -3.70 4.38
C ASP A 27 -20.36 -4.91 4.13
N ALA A 28 -20.01 -6.08 4.64
CA ALA A 28 -20.85 -7.27 4.57
C ALA A 28 -22.19 -7.07 5.29
N PHE A 29 -22.18 -6.47 6.48
CA PHE A 29 -23.41 -6.12 7.21
C PHE A 29 -24.25 -5.09 6.45
N SER A 30 -23.65 -4.02 5.95
CA SER A 30 -24.36 -2.98 5.21
C SER A 30 -25.01 -3.52 3.93
N SER A 31 -24.40 -4.53 3.29
CA SER A 31 -24.95 -5.20 2.10
C SER A 31 -26.31 -5.89 2.36
N THR A 32 -26.67 -6.13 3.62
CA THR A 32 -27.98 -6.73 3.98
C THR A 32 -29.10 -5.69 4.07
N ILE A 33 -28.79 -4.40 3.98
CA ILE A 33 -29.75 -3.32 4.14
C ILE A 33 -30.19 -2.82 2.75
N GLU A 34 -31.46 -2.97 2.43
CA GLU A 34 -32.00 -2.52 1.15
C GLU A 34 -31.97 -0.98 1.02
N GLY A 35 -31.51 -0.50 -0.15
CA GLY A 35 -31.47 0.94 -0.46
C GLY A 35 -30.33 1.72 0.20
N ILE A 36 -29.41 1.06 0.90
CA ILE A 36 -28.25 1.74 1.50
C ILE A 36 -27.28 2.24 0.43
N ILE A 37 -26.76 3.44 0.61
CA ILE A 37 -25.63 3.96 -0.16
C ILE A 37 -24.35 3.60 0.59
N LYS A 38 -23.51 2.73 0.00
CA LYS A 38 -22.27 2.27 0.61
C LYS A 38 -21.10 3.17 0.22
N LEU A 39 -20.33 3.62 1.23
CA LEU A 39 -19.08 4.36 1.08
C LEU A 39 -17.95 3.65 1.83
N THR A 40 -18.04 2.32 1.99
CA THR A 40 -17.14 1.50 2.79
C THR A 40 -15.90 1.06 2.03
N LEU A 41 -16.02 0.90 0.71
CA LEU A 41 -14.91 0.48 -0.16
C LEU A 41 -14.60 1.60 -1.16
N GLY A 42 -13.31 1.94 -1.28
CA GLY A 42 -12.82 2.91 -2.25
C GLY A 42 -12.57 2.24 -3.60
N GLU A 43 -13.59 2.21 -4.47
CA GLU A 43 -13.47 1.71 -5.83
C GLU A 43 -14.20 2.64 -6.81
N PRO A 44 -13.72 2.77 -8.07
CA PRO A 44 -14.44 3.50 -9.10
C PRO A 44 -15.82 2.90 -9.36
N ASP A 45 -16.82 3.74 -9.59
CA ASP A 45 -18.21 3.35 -9.87
C ASP A 45 -18.50 3.14 -11.36
N PHE A 46 -17.50 3.27 -12.22
CA PHE A 46 -17.61 3.04 -13.66
C PHE A 46 -16.89 1.76 -14.09
N ASP A 47 -17.41 1.15 -15.15
CA ASP A 47 -16.86 -0.07 -15.73
C ASP A 47 -15.46 0.11 -16.31
N THR A 48 -14.72 -0.99 -16.41
CA THR A 48 -13.45 -1.04 -17.12
C THR A 48 -13.64 -0.57 -18.57
N ALA A 49 -12.77 0.31 -19.04
CA ALA A 49 -12.80 0.84 -20.39
C ALA A 49 -12.82 -0.27 -21.46
N GLU A 50 -13.58 -0.06 -22.53
CA GLU A 50 -13.80 -1.10 -23.55
C GLU A 50 -12.49 -1.54 -24.21
N GLU A 51 -11.56 -0.60 -24.44
CA GLU A 51 -10.26 -0.90 -25.03
C GLU A 51 -9.45 -1.87 -24.16
N VAL A 52 -9.57 -1.77 -22.85
CA VAL A 52 -8.88 -2.67 -21.88
C VAL A 52 -9.52 -4.06 -21.92
N LYS A 53 -10.86 -4.11 -21.96
CA LYS A 53 -11.60 -5.38 -22.06
C LYS A 53 -11.27 -6.10 -23.36
N GLU A 54 -11.27 -5.39 -24.50
CA GLU A 54 -10.93 -5.98 -25.78
C GLU A 54 -9.47 -6.45 -25.85
N ALA A 55 -8.52 -5.69 -25.30
CA ALA A 55 -7.14 -6.13 -25.21
C ALA A 55 -6.99 -7.42 -24.40
N ALA A 56 -7.76 -7.59 -23.32
CA ALA A 56 -7.77 -8.83 -22.53
C ALA A 56 -8.34 -10.01 -23.33
N LYS A 57 -9.44 -9.82 -24.07
CA LYS A 57 -10.02 -10.86 -24.95
C LYS A 57 -9.01 -11.29 -26.00
N VAL A 58 -8.38 -10.33 -26.70
CA VAL A 58 -7.36 -10.61 -27.72
C VAL A 58 -6.16 -11.36 -27.13
N ALA A 59 -5.76 -11.05 -25.90
CA ALA A 59 -4.67 -11.76 -25.23
C ALA A 59 -5.04 -13.23 -24.96
N LEU A 60 -6.28 -13.50 -24.55
CA LEU A 60 -6.79 -14.85 -24.35
C LEU A 60 -6.87 -15.63 -25.68
N ASP A 61 -7.42 -15.02 -26.72
CA ASP A 61 -7.54 -15.64 -28.07
C ASP A 61 -6.17 -15.98 -28.65
N ASN A 62 -5.14 -15.19 -28.33
CA ASN A 62 -3.77 -15.45 -28.71
C ASN A 62 -3.00 -16.37 -27.73
N ASN A 63 -3.70 -17.06 -26.84
CA ASN A 63 -3.13 -18.00 -25.86
C ASN A 63 -2.01 -17.40 -24.99
N ARG A 64 -2.12 -16.09 -24.64
CA ARG A 64 -1.19 -15.45 -23.72
C ARG A 64 -1.49 -15.81 -22.27
N THR A 65 -1.51 -17.12 -21.99
CA THR A 65 -1.93 -17.72 -20.71
C THR A 65 -0.83 -18.58 -20.09
N HIS A 66 0.41 -18.37 -20.51
CA HIS A 66 1.58 -19.07 -19.99
C HIS A 66 2.31 -18.27 -18.93
N TYR A 67 3.23 -18.88 -18.22
CA TYR A 67 4.04 -18.24 -17.20
C TYR A 67 4.76 -17.00 -17.74
N SER A 68 4.70 -15.91 -17.00
CA SER A 68 5.55 -14.74 -17.19
C SER A 68 6.86 -14.88 -16.40
N VAL A 69 7.80 -13.98 -16.65
CA VAL A 69 8.94 -13.79 -15.76
C VAL A 69 8.49 -13.21 -14.42
N ASN A 70 9.25 -13.46 -13.35
CA ASN A 70 8.84 -13.19 -11.97
C ASN A 70 8.48 -11.70 -11.71
N ASN A 71 9.18 -10.78 -12.33
CA ASN A 71 8.96 -9.34 -12.18
C ASN A 71 7.92 -8.76 -13.16
N GLY A 72 7.22 -9.61 -13.93
CA GLY A 72 6.23 -9.20 -14.93
C GLY A 72 6.81 -9.08 -16.34
N ILE A 73 5.94 -9.16 -17.34
CA ILE A 73 6.35 -9.12 -18.75
C ILE A 73 7.02 -7.78 -19.08
N GLU A 74 8.12 -7.85 -19.84
CA GLU A 74 8.94 -6.68 -20.19
C GLU A 74 8.12 -5.56 -20.86
N PRO A 75 7.23 -5.81 -21.85
CA PRO A 75 6.46 -4.73 -22.47
C PRO A 75 5.59 -3.95 -21.47
N LEU A 76 5.05 -4.58 -20.44
CA LEU A 76 4.27 -3.88 -19.40
C LEU A 76 5.18 -3.03 -18.51
N ARG A 77 6.32 -3.58 -18.08
CA ARG A 77 7.29 -2.88 -17.26
C ARG A 77 7.87 -1.64 -17.98
N ALA A 78 8.22 -1.80 -19.26
CA ALA A 78 8.69 -0.69 -20.09
C ALA A 78 7.60 0.37 -20.33
N ALA A 79 6.36 -0.05 -20.56
CA ALA A 79 5.23 0.88 -20.71
C ALA A 79 4.97 1.67 -19.42
N TRP A 80 5.11 1.02 -18.26
CA TRP A 80 4.98 1.69 -16.97
C TRP A 80 6.10 2.71 -16.72
N ALA A 81 7.35 2.31 -16.93
CA ALA A 81 8.50 3.22 -16.81
C ALA A 81 8.34 4.46 -17.72
N LYS A 82 7.91 4.26 -18.96
CA LYS A 82 7.63 5.36 -19.89
C LYS A 82 6.46 6.25 -19.42
N ASN A 83 5.43 5.67 -18.80
CA ASN A 83 4.33 6.43 -18.23
C ASN A 83 4.79 7.32 -17.08
N LEU A 84 5.64 6.80 -16.18
CA LEU A 84 6.23 7.57 -15.08
C LEU A 84 7.09 8.74 -15.59
N GLU A 85 7.90 8.51 -16.63
CA GLU A 85 8.68 9.58 -17.26
C GLU A 85 7.77 10.65 -17.87
N LYS A 86 6.76 10.24 -18.63
CA LYS A 86 5.84 11.16 -19.30
C LYS A 86 5.01 12.01 -18.33
N ARG A 87 4.51 11.40 -17.24
CA ARG A 87 3.59 12.06 -16.29
C ARG A 87 4.31 12.84 -15.20
N TYR A 88 5.41 12.32 -14.71
CA TYR A 88 6.05 12.82 -13.50
C TYR A 88 7.52 13.21 -13.71
N ASN A 89 8.06 13.03 -14.93
CA ASN A 89 9.49 13.23 -15.24
C ASN A 89 10.42 12.34 -14.38
N LEU A 90 9.92 11.15 -13.98
CA LEU A 90 10.68 10.15 -13.25
C LEU A 90 11.25 9.13 -14.23
N LYS A 91 12.57 9.03 -14.29
CA LYS A 91 13.28 8.16 -15.23
C LYS A 91 13.64 6.85 -14.56
N TYR A 92 12.90 5.83 -14.89
CA TYR A 92 13.18 4.43 -14.51
C TYR A 92 13.40 3.58 -15.75
N SER A 93 14.24 2.56 -15.63
CA SER A 93 14.33 1.47 -16.60
C SER A 93 13.24 0.43 -16.33
N SER A 94 12.95 -0.44 -17.29
CA SER A 94 12.03 -1.56 -17.07
C SER A 94 12.51 -2.54 -15.98
N ASP A 95 13.82 -2.57 -15.70
CA ASP A 95 14.40 -3.45 -14.68
C ASP A 95 14.18 -2.95 -13.25
N GLU A 96 13.80 -1.69 -13.09
CA GLU A 96 13.42 -1.08 -11.83
C GLU A 96 11.90 -1.16 -11.56
N VAL A 97 11.15 -1.87 -12.42
CA VAL A 97 9.71 -2.07 -12.29
C VAL A 97 9.39 -3.53 -11.98
N ILE A 98 8.60 -3.75 -10.95
CA ILE A 98 8.04 -5.07 -10.61
C ILE A 98 6.51 -4.98 -10.65
N VAL A 99 5.89 -5.90 -11.37
CA VAL A 99 4.43 -6.02 -11.46
C VAL A 99 3.93 -6.99 -10.40
N THR A 100 2.95 -6.55 -9.62
CA THR A 100 2.36 -7.36 -8.54
C THR A 100 0.84 -7.45 -8.68
N ILE A 101 0.23 -8.37 -7.95
CA ILE A 101 -1.23 -8.51 -7.86
C ILE A 101 -1.77 -7.43 -6.90
N GLY A 102 -1.82 -6.19 -7.39
CA GLY A 102 -2.24 -5.02 -6.63
C GLY A 102 -1.19 -4.44 -5.69
N ALA A 103 -1.46 -3.25 -5.15
CA ALA A 103 -0.58 -2.53 -4.23
C ALA A 103 -0.34 -3.30 -2.92
N SER A 104 -1.33 -4.05 -2.41
CA SER A 104 -1.16 -4.85 -1.19
C SER A 104 -0.04 -5.88 -1.32
N ALA A 105 0.06 -6.56 -2.48
CA ALA A 105 1.16 -7.49 -2.74
C ALA A 105 2.50 -6.76 -2.88
N ALA A 106 2.52 -5.57 -3.50
CA ALA A 106 3.72 -4.76 -3.59
C ALA A 106 4.27 -4.38 -2.20
N ILE A 107 3.39 -3.95 -1.30
CA ILE A 107 3.73 -3.57 0.07
C ILE A 107 4.27 -4.78 0.84
N GLU A 108 3.56 -5.93 0.79
CA GLU A 108 3.97 -7.17 1.44
C GLU A 108 5.36 -7.63 0.97
N HIS A 109 5.58 -7.70 -0.35
CA HIS A 109 6.84 -8.12 -0.91
C HIS A 109 7.97 -7.15 -0.56
N THR A 110 7.71 -5.83 -0.59
CA THR A 110 8.72 -4.83 -0.25
C THR A 110 9.11 -4.94 1.22
N ILE A 111 8.13 -4.94 2.14
CA ILE A 111 8.41 -5.08 3.57
C ILE A 111 9.16 -6.38 3.85
N SER A 112 8.71 -7.51 3.28
CA SER A 112 9.40 -8.80 3.44
C SER A 112 10.84 -8.81 2.90
N ALA A 113 11.13 -7.99 1.88
CA ALA A 113 12.46 -7.92 1.29
C ALA A 113 13.44 -7.04 2.08
N ILE A 114 12.94 -6.00 2.75
CA ILE A 114 13.79 -5.00 3.41
C ILE A 114 13.87 -5.15 4.93
N THR A 115 13.01 -5.96 5.55
CA THR A 115 12.94 -6.09 7.01
C THR A 115 13.32 -7.47 7.50
N ASN A 116 13.82 -7.51 8.73
CA ASN A 116 14.01 -8.72 9.53
C ASN A 116 13.06 -8.69 10.74
N GLN A 117 12.90 -9.83 11.41
CA GLN A 117 12.17 -9.89 12.66
C GLN A 117 12.74 -8.91 13.68
N GLY A 118 11.90 -8.05 14.24
CA GLY A 118 12.25 -7.04 15.24
C GLY A 118 12.65 -5.68 14.66
N ASP A 119 12.77 -5.56 13.33
CA ASP A 119 12.98 -4.25 12.71
C ASP A 119 11.77 -3.33 12.93
N THR A 120 12.01 -2.05 13.11
CA THR A 120 10.96 -1.03 13.30
C THR A 120 10.49 -0.46 11.96
N ILE A 121 9.17 -0.34 11.81
CA ILE A 121 8.52 0.33 10.68
C ILE A 121 7.70 1.50 11.23
N LEU A 122 7.88 2.69 10.66
CA LEU A 122 7.06 3.87 10.94
C LEU A 122 5.86 3.91 10.00
N VAL A 123 4.68 4.21 10.54
CA VAL A 123 3.43 4.33 9.77
C VAL A 123 2.73 5.62 10.17
N VAL A 124 2.41 6.46 9.18
CA VAL A 124 1.65 7.70 9.41
C VAL A 124 0.17 7.36 9.56
N THR A 125 -0.48 7.85 10.62
CA THR A 125 -1.91 7.63 10.88
C THR A 125 -2.77 8.79 10.37
N PRO A 126 -4.03 8.56 9.99
CA PRO A 126 -4.67 7.25 9.80
C PRO A 126 -4.10 6.52 8.59
N TYR A 127 -4.23 5.20 8.58
CA TYR A 127 -3.56 4.34 7.60
C TYR A 127 -4.47 3.22 7.09
N PHE A 128 -4.09 2.63 5.97
CA PHE A 128 -4.73 1.42 5.47
C PHE A 128 -4.36 0.22 6.33
N SER A 129 -5.34 -0.46 6.90
CA SER A 129 -5.16 -1.52 7.92
C SER A 129 -4.25 -2.68 7.49
N ALA A 130 -4.06 -2.91 6.19
CA ALA A 130 -3.15 -3.93 5.71
C ALA A 130 -1.68 -3.67 6.07
N TYR A 131 -1.27 -2.42 6.30
CA TYR A 131 0.12 -2.11 6.69
C TYR A 131 0.48 -2.75 8.03
N GLU A 132 -0.43 -2.65 9.00
CA GLU A 132 -0.26 -3.30 10.29
C GLU A 132 -0.19 -4.82 10.14
N GLY A 133 -1.10 -5.40 9.35
CA GLY A 133 -1.12 -6.83 9.07
C GLY A 133 0.19 -7.34 8.48
N VAL A 134 0.74 -6.63 7.48
CA VAL A 134 2.03 -6.98 6.87
C VAL A 134 3.17 -6.88 7.88
N GLY A 135 3.22 -5.81 8.68
CA GLY A 135 4.23 -5.65 9.74
C GLY A 135 4.18 -6.78 10.76
N ILE A 136 2.98 -7.14 11.25
CA ILE A 136 2.78 -8.24 12.20
C ILE A 136 3.25 -9.59 11.61
N LEU A 137 2.91 -9.88 10.35
CA LEU A 137 3.31 -11.13 9.69
C LEU A 137 4.83 -11.23 9.51
N ASN A 138 5.50 -10.10 9.25
CA ASN A 138 6.96 -10.01 9.17
C ASN A 138 7.62 -9.88 10.55
N LYS A 139 6.83 -9.87 11.64
CA LYS A 139 7.31 -9.71 13.02
C LYS A 139 8.08 -8.43 13.26
N CYS A 140 7.68 -7.36 12.57
CA CYS A 140 8.22 -6.02 12.77
C CYS A 140 7.56 -5.34 13.96
N ASP A 141 8.27 -4.39 14.57
CA ASP A 141 7.72 -3.44 15.53
C ASP A 141 7.15 -2.23 14.77
N ILE A 142 5.86 -1.97 14.91
CA ILE A 142 5.18 -0.89 14.20
C ILE A 142 5.04 0.30 15.14
N LYS A 143 5.57 1.45 14.73
CA LYS A 143 5.43 2.72 15.43
C LYS A 143 4.58 3.67 14.59
N PHE A 144 3.61 4.28 15.25
CA PHE A 144 2.68 5.19 14.60
C PHE A 144 3.09 6.65 14.79
N ILE A 145 2.96 7.43 13.73
CA ILE A 145 3.10 8.89 13.76
C ILE A 145 1.68 9.46 13.73
N ASP A 146 1.21 9.96 14.86
CA ASP A 146 -0.15 10.52 14.96
C ASP A 146 -0.25 11.86 14.28
N THR A 147 -1.30 12.06 13.48
CA THR A 147 -1.56 13.31 12.75
C THR A 147 -2.97 13.85 12.96
N ALA A 148 -3.70 13.31 13.94
CA ALA A 148 -5.10 13.67 14.20
C ALA A 148 -5.28 15.17 14.51
N ASP A 149 -4.30 15.78 15.17
CA ASP A 149 -4.32 17.20 15.54
C ASP A 149 -3.92 18.15 14.39
N ASN A 150 -3.52 17.60 13.23
CA ASN A 150 -3.08 18.38 12.06
C ASN A 150 -3.86 18.02 10.78
N GLY A 151 -5.15 17.73 10.92
CA GLY A 151 -5.99 17.42 9.77
C GLY A 151 -5.52 16.21 8.97
N PHE A 152 -4.92 15.24 9.66
CA PHE A 152 -4.39 13.98 9.10
C PHE A 152 -3.21 14.17 8.13
N LYS A 153 -2.43 15.23 8.30
CA LYS A 153 -1.18 15.47 7.59
C LYS A 153 0.00 15.39 8.54
N VAL A 154 1.05 14.67 8.19
CA VAL A 154 2.28 14.66 8.99
C VAL A 154 2.99 16.01 8.85
N ARG A 155 3.38 16.60 9.98
CA ARG A 155 4.26 17.79 9.98
C ARG A 155 5.72 17.36 9.88
N PRO A 156 6.58 18.15 9.24
CA PRO A 156 8.02 17.90 9.24
C PRO A 156 8.61 17.70 10.64
N SER A 157 8.15 18.47 11.63
CA SER A 157 8.59 18.38 13.03
C SER A 157 8.22 17.03 13.69
N ASP A 158 7.00 16.53 13.43
CA ASP A 158 6.52 15.27 14.02
C ASP A 158 7.23 14.08 13.38
N LEU A 159 7.50 14.19 12.06
CA LEU A 159 8.29 13.23 11.33
C LEU A 159 9.73 13.16 11.83
N GLU A 160 10.40 14.32 11.98
CA GLU A 160 11.77 14.42 12.49
C GLU A 160 11.86 13.84 13.91
N LYS A 161 10.92 14.20 14.79
CA LYS A 161 10.83 13.64 16.14
C LYS A 161 10.70 12.12 16.12
N ALA A 162 9.79 11.56 15.31
CA ALA A 162 9.58 10.12 15.21
C ALA A 162 10.85 9.39 14.72
N LEU A 163 11.58 9.98 13.77
CA LEU A 163 12.84 9.45 13.26
C LEU A 163 13.99 9.55 14.30
N GLU A 164 14.03 10.61 15.09
CA GLU A 164 15.01 10.74 16.17
C GLU A 164 14.76 9.76 17.33
N GLU A 165 13.49 9.49 17.65
CA GLU A 165 13.09 8.54 18.67
C GLU A 165 13.28 7.08 18.22
N ASN A 166 13.30 6.81 16.89
CA ASN A 166 13.45 5.50 16.29
C ASN A 166 14.58 5.49 15.25
N LYS A 167 15.82 5.77 15.69
CA LYS A 167 16.99 5.92 14.81
C LYS A 167 17.35 4.68 14.01
N ASP A 168 16.91 3.51 14.44
CA ASP A 168 17.09 2.20 13.82
C ASP A 168 15.88 1.79 12.97
N ALA A 169 14.88 2.67 12.82
CA ALA A 169 13.73 2.39 11.96
C ALA A 169 14.17 2.05 10.54
N LYS A 170 13.68 0.93 10.02
CA LYS A 170 14.06 0.40 8.72
C LYS A 170 13.33 1.07 7.58
N ALA A 171 12.04 1.35 7.80
CA ALA A 171 11.18 1.90 6.78
C ALA A 171 10.14 2.86 7.37
N ILE A 172 9.68 3.77 6.52
CA ILE A 172 8.46 4.54 6.75
C ILE A 172 7.48 4.32 5.60
N LEU A 173 6.21 4.14 5.95
CA LEU A 173 5.09 3.97 5.04
C LEU A 173 4.22 5.22 5.05
N ILE A 174 4.04 5.81 3.88
CA ILE A 174 3.28 7.03 3.67
C ILE A 174 2.31 6.82 2.50
N ASN A 175 1.04 7.19 2.67
CA ASN A 175 0.00 7.01 1.66
C ASN A 175 -0.66 8.35 1.30
N TYR A 176 -0.60 8.73 0.02
CA TYR A 176 -1.27 9.93 -0.51
C TYR A 176 -1.80 9.69 -1.93
N PRO A 177 -3.02 10.13 -2.24
CA PRO A 177 -4.08 10.50 -1.31
C PRO A 177 -4.33 9.40 -0.29
N ASN A 178 -4.65 9.79 0.96
CA ASN A 178 -4.66 8.86 2.08
C ASN A 178 -5.97 8.05 2.16
N ASN A 179 -5.84 6.77 2.44
CA ASN A 179 -6.93 5.94 2.93
C ASN A 179 -6.78 5.77 4.46
N PRO A 180 -7.76 6.20 5.30
CA PRO A 180 -9.16 6.50 4.94
C PRO A 180 -9.53 7.99 4.85
N SER A 181 -8.61 8.92 5.13
CA SER A 181 -8.96 10.34 5.33
C SER A 181 -9.26 11.10 4.03
N GLY A 182 -8.80 10.61 2.87
CA GLY A 182 -8.88 11.32 1.59
C GLY A 182 -7.93 12.54 1.49
N VAL A 183 -7.14 12.80 2.52
CA VAL A 183 -6.22 13.93 2.56
C VAL A 183 -5.05 13.70 1.60
N SER A 184 -4.61 14.78 0.94
CA SER A 184 -3.40 14.81 0.13
C SER A 184 -2.51 15.99 0.52
N TYR A 185 -1.31 16.02 -0.03
CA TYR A 185 -0.30 17.04 0.26
C TYR A 185 -0.09 17.93 -0.94
N THR A 186 0.20 19.21 -0.68
CA THR A 186 0.71 20.11 -1.71
C THR A 186 2.15 19.75 -2.08
N ARG A 187 2.60 20.25 -3.20
CA ARG A 187 3.99 20.04 -3.65
C ARG A 187 5.02 20.58 -2.65
N GLU A 188 4.70 21.68 -1.99
CA GLU A 188 5.52 22.31 -0.97
C GLU A 188 5.61 21.43 0.27
N GLU A 189 4.47 20.93 0.76
CA GLU A 189 4.43 19.99 1.91
C GLU A 189 5.22 18.71 1.62
N VAL A 190 5.09 18.13 0.42
CA VAL A 190 5.88 16.96 0.01
C VAL A 190 7.38 17.25 0.00
N LYS A 191 7.81 18.44 -0.46
CA LYS A 191 9.22 18.82 -0.44
C LYS A 191 9.76 18.95 0.98
N GLU A 192 8.99 19.52 1.90
CA GLU A 192 9.37 19.62 3.30
C GLU A 192 9.53 18.23 3.94
N ILE A 193 8.57 17.33 3.72
CA ILE A 193 8.64 15.94 4.16
C ILE A 193 9.88 15.24 3.58
N ALA A 194 10.09 15.35 2.27
CA ALA A 194 11.24 14.76 1.59
C ALA A 194 12.58 15.35 2.11
N GLY A 195 12.59 16.65 2.45
CA GLY A 195 13.75 17.30 3.05
C GLY A 195 14.10 16.76 4.44
N VAL A 196 13.10 16.34 5.22
CA VAL A 196 13.33 15.64 6.49
C VAL A 196 13.85 14.23 6.23
N LEU A 197 13.12 13.44 5.43
CA LEU A 197 13.46 12.04 5.14
C LEU A 197 14.86 11.89 4.55
N GLY A 198 15.28 12.82 3.70
CA GLY A 198 16.61 12.80 3.08
C GLY A 198 17.80 12.96 4.04
N LYS A 199 17.55 13.27 5.32
CA LYS A 199 18.58 13.35 6.37
C LYS A 199 18.85 11.99 7.04
N TYR A 200 18.01 10.99 6.79
CA TYR A 200 18.02 9.70 7.50
C TYR A 200 18.23 8.55 6.51
N ASP A 201 18.89 7.51 6.97
CA ASP A 201 19.12 6.27 6.21
C ASP A 201 17.95 5.31 6.43
N ILE A 202 16.83 5.58 5.76
CA ILE A 202 15.56 4.86 5.91
C ILE A 202 14.91 4.59 4.55
N PHE A 203 14.31 3.42 4.38
CA PHE A 203 13.48 3.14 3.20
C PHE A 203 12.17 3.92 3.29
N VAL A 204 11.79 4.61 2.22
CA VAL A 204 10.52 5.34 2.10
C VAL A 204 9.61 4.59 1.14
N LEU A 205 8.49 4.06 1.65
CA LEU A 205 7.45 3.44 0.85
C LEU A 205 6.34 4.46 0.65
N SER A 206 6.19 4.93 -0.59
CA SER A 206 5.10 5.84 -1.00
C SER A 206 3.98 5.02 -1.64
N ASP A 207 2.86 4.90 -0.95
CA ASP A 207 1.66 4.28 -1.51
C ASP A 207 0.80 5.35 -2.18
N GLU A 208 0.74 5.30 -3.51
CA GLU A 208 0.07 6.28 -4.36
C GLU A 208 -1.11 5.66 -5.13
N ILE A 209 -1.75 4.63 -4.56
CA ILE A 209 -2.85 3.90 -5.22
C ILE A 209 -3.98 4.83 -5.68
N TYR A 210 -4.21 5.92 -4.98
CA TYR A 210 -5.25 6.91 -5.31
C TYR A 210 -4.70 8.14 -6.08
N GLY A 211 -3.46 8.11 -6.55
CA GLY A 211 -2.82 9.25 -7.21
C GLY A 211 -3.55 9.79 -8.43
N ASP A 212 -4.25 8.92 -9.16
CA ASP A 212 -5.04 9.29 -10.34
C ASP A 212 -6.50 9.66 -10.02
N ILE A 213 -6.93 9.55 -8.76
CA ILE A 213 -8.28 9.87 -8.29
C ILE A 213 -8.19 11.08 -7.35
N THR A 214 -7.65 12.17 -7.86
CA THR A 214 -7.54 13.44 -7.13
C THR A 214 -8.46 14.47 -7.74
N TYR A 215 -9.30 15.10 -6.92
CA TYR A 215 -10.23 16.14 -7.33
C TYR A 215 -9.62 17.50 -7.00
N ASN A 216 -9.75 18.47 -7.92
CA ASN A 216 -9.30 19.86 -7.74
C ASN A 216 -10.30 20.66 -6.90
#